data_786badedd3f8f1531058ac6309aab508
#
_entry.id   786badedd3f8f1531058ac6309aab508
#
_cell.length_a   1.000
_cell.length_b   1.000
_cell.length_c   1.000
_cell.angle_alpha   90.00
_cell.angle_beta   90.00
_cell.angle_gamma   90.00
#
_symmetry.space_group_name_H-M   'P 1'
#
loop_
_entity.id
_entity.type
_entity.pdbx_description
1 polymer ?
#
loop_
_entity_poly.entity_id
_entity_poly.type
_entity_poly.pdbx_seq_one_letter_code
_entity_poly.pdbx_strand_id
1 'polypeptide(L)'
;MSSKPIVLVTGANGYIAGPVIEAFLKAGYAVRGTVRSKSSEDPLVRALSSYGEDLQIVEVPDIVAPGAFDSAVKGVHAIAHLAAGVSLSFTDPEPVLEVAIQGTLGVLESAITESSVKSVVLMSSIASITNGSKEAPARFTEADWNDEALAAVKKLGKESPSLLIYAASKVASERAFWKFRDEKSPSFTMTALNPVFVMGPQPGLESISKIGGTTAFIWQILSGQEIPKPLTPNPGYVDVRDIARVAVFSVDHPDKANGERFLLASGLVPPQAAADVLRKVYPERQDIIKAGTPGQGYFPGYKFPEERVLDASKAVKVTGQDFYSVEQTITDTAKSLEKFLQSLYIKTSL
;
A
#
# COMPACT_ATOMS: atom_id res chain seq x y z
N MET A 1 -13.04 -14.03 24.28
CA MET A 1 -12.86 -13.85 22.83
C MET A 1 -13.87 -12.83 22.39
N SER A 2 -13.46 -11.86 21.60
CA SER A 2 -14.36 -10.85 21.04
C SER A 2 -15.51 -11.53 20.28
N SER A 3 -16.76 -11.07 20.46
CA SER A 3 -17.91 -11.51 19.65
C SER A 3 -17.91 -10.89 18.25
N LYS A 4 -16.92 -10.03 17.98
CA LYS A 4 -16.76 -9.31 16.70
C LYS A 4 -16.25 -10.24 15.59
N PRO A 5 -16.66 -10.05 14.35
CA PRO A 5 -16.08 -10.78 13.23
C PRO A 5 -14.59 -10.42 13.10
N ILE A 6 -13.76 -11.40 12.82
CA ILE A 6 -12.30 -11.25 12.79
C ILE A 6 -11.83 -11.01 11.35
N VAL A 7 -11.02 -9.98 11.14
CA VAL A 7 -10.28 -9.78 9.88
C VAL A 7 -8.82 -10.18 10.06
N LEU A 8 -8.34 -11.06 9.21
CA LEU A 8 -6.92 -11.39 9.13
C LEU A 8 -6.22 -10.34 8.26
N VAL A 9 -5.23 -9.63 8.81
CA VAL A 9 -4.38 -8.70 8.06
C VAL A 9 -2.97 -9.28 7.98
N THR A 10 -2.53 -9.70 6.81
CA THR A 10 -1.19 -10.26 6.64
C THR A 10 -0.16 -9.16 6.46
N GLY A 11 1.06 -9.36 6.98
CA GLY A 11 2.12 -8.34 6.94
C GLY A 11 1.81 -7.13 7.83
N ALA A 12 1.30 -7.37 9.03
CA ALA A 12 0.75 -6.37 9.95
C ALA A 12 1.73 -5.27 10.34
N ASN A 13 3.04 -5.50 10.26
CA ASN A 13 4.09 -4.51 10.54
C ASN A 13 4.46 -3.63 9.33
N GLY A 14 3.77 -3.79 8.20
CA GLY A 14 3.96 -2.96 7.00
C GLY A 14 3.32 -1.57 7.13
N TYR A 15 3.81 -0.62 6.32
CA TYR A 15 3.33 0.76 6.31
C TYR A 15 1.81 0.87 6.07
N ILE A 16 1.30 0.20 5.03
CA ILE A 16 -0.14 0.23 4.68
C ILE A 16 -0.97 -0.52 5.74
N ALA A 17 -0.39 -1.54 6.35
CA ALA A 17 -1.12 -2.41 7.27
C ALA A 17 -1.62 -1.69 8.53
N GLY A 18 -0.84 -0.76 9.08
CA GLY A 18 -1.24 0.00 10.26
C GLY A 18 -2.57 0.72 10.09
N PRO A 19 -2.71 1.62 9.10
CA PRO A 19 -3.98 2.29 8.80
C PRO A 19 -5.12 1.32 8.43
N VAL A 20 -4.83 0.22 7.72
CA VAL A 20 -5.83 -0.80 7.38
C VAL A 20 -6.34 -1.52 8.64
N ILE A 21 -5.45 -1.92 9.55
CA ILE A 21 -5.81 -2.51 10.85
C ILE A 21 -6.68 -1.54 11.64
N GLU A 22 -6.25 -0.28 11.77
CA GLU A 22 -7.00 0.73 12.50
C GLU A 22 -8.39 0.96 11.90
N ALA A 23 -8.51 0.98 10.56
CA ALA A 23 -9.79 1.15 9.88
C ALA A 23 -10.75 -0.01 10.16
N PHE A 24 -10.30 -1.26 10.12
CA PHE A 24 -11.12 -2.42 10.49
C PHE A 24 -11.54 -2.39 11.96
N LEU A 25 -10.64 -2.04 12.86
CA LEU A 25 -10.97 -1.90 14.29
C LEU A 25 -12.03 -0.82 14.52
N LYS A 26 -11.91 0.35 13.84
CA LYS A 26 -12.91 1.43 13.87
C LYS A 26 -14.25 1.02 13.26
N ALA A 27 -14.24 0.15 12.25
CA ALA A 27 -15.44 -0.40 11.64
C ALA A 27 -16.14 -1.49 12.49
N GLY A 28 -15.58 -1.82 13.66
CA GLY A 28 -16.20 -2.78 14.59
C GLY A 28 -15.74 -4.22 14.43
N TYR A 29 -14.71 -4.49 13.64
CA TYR A 29 -14.06 -5.78 13.54
C TYR A 29 -13.04 -6.00 14.66
N ALA A 30 -12.79 -7.27 15.00
CA ALA A 30 -11.52 -7.65 15.62
C ALA A 30 -10.49 -7.93 14.52
N VAL A 31 -9.21 -7.68 14.80
CA VAL A 31 -8.15 -7.90 13.81
C VAL A 31 -7.13 -8.91 14.33
N ARG A 32 -6.81 -9.88 13.48
CA ARG A 32 -5.66 -10.77 13.65
C ARG A 32 -4.59 -10.37 12.64
N GLY A 33 -3.50 -9.77 13.11
CA GLY A 33 -2.37 -9.38 12.29
C GLY A 33 -1.32 -10.49 12.22
N THR A 34 -0.76 -10.79 11.02
CA THR A 34 0.39 -11.70 10.93
C THR A 34 1.68 -10.94 10.76
N VAL A 35 2.73 -11.41 11.43
CA VAL A 35 4.10 -10.92 11.30
C VAL A 35 5.04 -12.09 11.11
N ARG A 36 6.23 -11.85 10.54
CA ARG A 36 7.25 -12.90 10.38
C ARG A 36 7.79 -13.38 11.72
N SER A 37 7.98 -12.44 12.65
CA SER A 37 8.45 -12.72 14.01
C SER A 37 7.74 -11.78 14.96
N LYS A 38 7.16 -12.32 16.02
CA LYS A 38 6.46 -11.57 17.05
C LYS A 38 7.46 -10.94 18.00
N SER A 39 7.46 -9.63 18.08
CA SER A 39 8.18 -8.87 19.09
C SER A 39 7.18 -8.26 20.05
N SER A 40 7.40 -8.40 21.37
CA SER A 40 6.62 -7.72 22.41
C SER A 40 6.74 -6.20 22.33
N GLU A 41 7.70 -5.70 21.56
CA GLU A 41 7.99 -4.28 21.36
C GLU A 41 7.51 -3.76 19.99
N ASP A 42 6.59 -4.46 19.30
CA ASP A 42 6.07 -3.99 18.01
C ASP A 42 5.42 -2.61 18.17
N PRO A 43 5.95 -1.56 17.51
CA PRO A 43 5.44 -0.20 17.65
C PRO A 43 3.98 -0.04 17.27
N LEU A 44 3.50 -0.82 16.28
CA LEU A 44 2.11 -0.78 15.87
C LEU A 44 1.19 -1.30 16.97
N VAL A 45 1.57 -2.40 17.63
CA VAL A 45 0.79 -2.97 18.75
C VAL A 45 0.69 -1.95 19.89
N ARG A 46 1.78 -1.25 20.21
CA ARG A 46 1.75 -0.17 21.21
C ARG A 46 0.85 0.99 20.79
N ALA A 47 0.95 1.42 19.54
CA ALA A 47 0.14 2.53 19.01
C ALA A 47 -1.37 2.22 19.01
N LEU A 48 -1.72 0.95 18.85
CA LEU A 48 -3.10 0.47 18.79
C LEU A 48 -3.53 -0.26 20.09
N SER A 49 -2.77 -0.14 21.18
CA SER A 49 -3.02 -0.82 22.46
C SER A 49 -4.39 -0.49 23.09
N SER A 50 -4.97 0.66 22.75
CA SER A 50 -6.32 1.05 23.20
C SER A 50 -7.44 0.11 22.73
N TYR A 51 -7.19 -0.68 21.69
CA TYR A 51 -8.16 -1.67 21.17
C TYR A 51 -8.13 -3.01 21.93
N GLY A 52 -7.14 -3.20 22.84
CA GLY A 52 -7.10 -4.35 23.75
C GLY A 52 -7.17 -5.70 23.05
N GLU A 53 -8.13 -6.53 23.48
CA GLU A 53 -8.34 -7.89 22.94
C GLU A 53 -8.85 -7.93 21.48
N ASP A 54 -9.31 -6.81 20.93
CA ASP A 54 -9.73 -6.74 19.54
C ASP A 54 -8.56 -6.76 18.55
N LEU A 55 -7.30 -6.59 19.02
CA LEU A 55 -6.11 -6.72 18.20
C LEU A 55 -5.23 -7.87 18.69
N GLN A 56 -5.09 -8.90 17.87
CA GLN A 56 -4.20 -10.03 18.12
C GLN A 56 -3.09 -10.09 17.06
N ILE A 57 -1.83 -10.30 17.48
CA ILE A 57 -0.72 -10.56 16.56
C ILE A 57 -0.30 -12.02 16.65
N VAL A 58 -0.15 -12.67 15.49
CA VAL A 58 0.29 -14.06 15.36
C VAL A 58 1.51 -14.15 14.43
N GLU A 59 2.34 -15.17 14.63
CA GLU A 59 3.52 -15.40 13.79
C GLU A 59 3.16 -16.27 12.59
N VAL A 60 3.65 -15.86 11.42
CA VAL A 60 3.74 -16.65 10.19
C VAL A 60 5.16 -16.43 9.66
N PRO A 61 6.12 -17.26 10.08
CA PRO A 61 7.54 -17.04 9.82
C PRO A 61 7.90 -17.08 8.34
N ASP A 62 7.23 -17.96 7.58
CA ASP A 62 7.43 -18.14 6.16
C ASP A 62 6.07 -18.25 5.44
N ILE A 63 5.74 -17.24 4.65
CA ILE A 63 4.46 -17.17 3.93
C ILE A 63 4.36 -18.14 2.73
N VAL A 64 5.48 -18.73 2.31
CA VAL A 64 5.50 -19.68 1.19
C VAL A 64 5.46 -21.15 1.66
N ALA A 65 5.60 -21.39 2.96
CA ALA A 65 5.51 -22.73 3.51
C ALA A 65 4.09 -23.31 3.33
N PRO A 66 3.94 -24.56 2.94
CA PRO A 66 2.63 -25.21 2.86
C PRO A 66 1.87 -25.11 4.18
N GLY A 67 0.59 -24.68 4.13
CA GLY A 67 -0.24 -24.50 5.32
C GLY A 67 0.15 -23.36 6.25
N ALA A 68 1.01 -22.45 5.80
CA ALA A 68 1.52 -21.33 6.61
C ALA A 68 0.42 -20.51 7.31
N PHE A 69 -0.73 -20.39 6.70
CA PHE A 69 -1.85 -19.61 7.21
C PHE A 69 -2.96 -20.44 7.87
N ASP A 70 -2.88 -21.78 7.89
CA ASP A 70 -3.95 -22.66 8.37
C ASP A 70 -4.41 -22.35 9.80
N SER A 71 -3.48 -22.02 10.68
CA SER A 71 -3.82 -21.61 12.05
C SER A 71 -4.30 -20.16 12.11
N ALA A 72 -3.78 -19.28 11.26
CA ALA A 72 -4.11 -17.87 11.26
C ALA A 72 -5.53 -17.59 10.71
N VAL A 73 -6.03 -18.41 9.77
CA VAL A 73 -7.35 -18.23 9.16
C VAL A 73 -8.52 -18.79 10.01
N LYS A 74 -8.25 -19.56 11.07
CA LYS A 74 -9.30 -20.18 11.87
C LYS A 74 -10.26 -19.16 12.48
N GLY A 75 -11.55 -19.30 12.18
CA GLY A 75 -12.62 -18.42 12.65
C GLY A 75 -12.59 -17.00 12.08
N VAL A 76 -11.84 -16.78 11.02
CA VAL A 76 -11.70 -15.48 10.35
C VAL A 76 -12.89 -15.24 9.43
N HIS A 77 -13.44 -14.03 9.48
CA HIS A 77 -14.53 -13.58 8.61
C HIS A 77 -14.01 -13.02 7.26
N ALA A 78 -12.92 -12.27 7.28
CA ALA A 78 -12.34 -11.71 6.07
C ALA A 78 -10.81 -11.65 6.13
N ILE A 79 -10.16 -11.57 4.99
CA ILE A 79 -8.71 -11.50 4.86
C ILE A 79 -8.32 -10.27 4.05
N ALA A 80 -7.46 -9.42 4.61
CA ALA A 80 -6.72 -8.39 3.89
C ALA A 80 -5.28 -8.86 3.70
N HIS A 81 -4.95 -9.36 2.52
CA HIS A 81 -3.63 -9.89 2.21
C HIS A 81 -2.70 -8.77 1.73
N LEU A 82 -1.88 -8.24 2.66
CA LEU A 82 -0.94 -7.16 2.42
C LEU A 82 0.52 -7.62 2.44
N ALA A 83 0.78 -8.85 2.90
CA ALA A 83 2.12 -9.42 2.92
C ALA A 83 2.66 -9.57 1.50
N ALA A 84 3.71 -8.86 1.18
CA ALA A 84 4.43 -8.95 -0.09
C ALA A 84 5.88 -8.51 0.11
N GLY A 85 6.79 -9.11 -0.66
CA GLY A 85 8.14 -8.58 -0.78
C GLY A 85 8.12 -7.26 -1.54
N VAL A 86 8.48 -6.16 -0.89
CA VAL A 86 8.67 -4.87 -1.55
C VAL A 86 10.12 -4.44 -1.36
N SER A 87 10.87 -4.33 -2.44
CA SER A 87 12.24 -3.83 -2.44
C SER A 87 12.53 -3.14 -3.75
N LEU A 88 13.38 -2.10 -3.70
CA LEU A 88 13.95 -1.46 -4.88
C LEU A 88 15.38 -1.96 -5.15
N SER A 89 15.79 -3.06 -4.49
CA SER A 89 17.11 -3.67 -4.63
C SER A 89 17.08 -5.14 -5.04
N PHE A 90 16.00 -5.59 -5.68
CA PHE A 90 15.92 -6.93 -6.24
C PHE A 90 16.96 -7.11 -7.35
N THR A 91 17.64 -8.26 -7.33
CA THR A 91 18.70 -8.62 -8.30
C THR A 91 18.43 -9.93 -9.01
N ASP A 92 17.53 -10.76 -8.49
CA ASP A 92 17.13 -12.03 -9.07
C ASP A 92 15.60 -12.12 -9.10
N PRO A 93 14.98 -12.19 -10.29
CA PRO A 93 13.52 -12.22 -10.40
C PRO A 93 12.90 -13.53 -9.93
N GLU A 94 13.57 -14.65 -10.09
CA GLU A 94 12.98 -15.98 -9.86
C GLU A 94 12.47 -16.16 -8.43
N PRO A 95 13.27 -15.98 -7.36
CA PRO A 95 12.79 -16.13 -6.00
C PRO A 95 11.75 -15.04 -5.63
N VAL A 96 11.82 -13.86 -6.25
CA VAL A 96 10.86 -12.77 -6.00
C VAL A 96 9.48 -13.12 -6.55
N LEU A 97 9.42 -13.64 -7.77
CA LEU A 97 8.16 -14.06 -8.39
C LEU A 97 7.58 -15.27 -7.64
N GLU A 98 8.43 -16.24 -7.27
CA GLU A 98 8.00 -17.41 -6.49
C GLU A 98 7.35 -17.00 -5.17
N VAL A 99 8.01 -16.16 -4.38
CA VAL A 99 7.45 -15.66 -3.11
C VAL A 99 6.15 -14.90 -3.34
N ALA A 100 6.04 -14.10 -4.39
CA ALA A 100 4.84 -13.33 -4.70
C ALA A 100 3.65 -14.25 -5.08
N ILE A 101 3.91 -15.29 -5.86
CA ILE A 101 2.88 -16.25 -6.26
C ILE A 101 2.50 -17.16 -5.08
N GLN A 102 3.48 -17.82 -4.46
CA GLN A 102 3.22 -18.82 -3.41
C GLN A 102 2.65 -18.18 -2.14
N GLY A 103 3.12 -16.97 -1.77
CA GLY A 103 2.56 -16.24 -0.65
C GLY A 103 1.08 -15.87 -0.86
N THR A 104 0.69 -15.55 -2.09
CA THR A 104 -0.71 -15.28 -2.45
C THR A 104 -1.53 -16.57 -2.48
N LEU A 105 -1.02 -17.64 -3.10
CA LEU A 105 -1.75 -18.92 -3.15
C LEU A 105 -1.88 -19.55 -1.77
N GLY A 106 -0.85 -19.50 -0.93
CA GLY A 106 -0.86 -20.13 0.41
C GLY A 106 -1.96 -19.56 1.31
N VAL A 107 -2.20 -18.24 1.29
CA VAL A 107 -3.31 -17.66 2.05
C VAL A 107 -4.67 -18.05 1.48
N LEU A 108 -4.81 -18.19 0.17
CA LEU A 108 -6.05 -18.61 -0.49
C LEU A 108 -6.35 -20.11 -0.25
N GLU A 109 -5.32 -20.95 -0.29
CA GLU A 109 -5.44 -22.39 0.01
C GLU A 109 -5.86 -22.64 1.46
N SER A 110 -5.33 -21.87 2.40
CA SER A 110 -5.81 -21.91 3.78
C SER A 110 -7.22 -21.34 3.91
N ALA A 111 -7.54 -20.24 3.23
CA ALA A 111 -8.86 -19.61 3.27
C ALA A 111 -9.99 -20.51 2.77
N ILE A 112 -9.75 -21.29 1.70
CA ILE A 112 -10.80 -22.15 1.11
C ILE A 112 -11.21 -23.31 2.04
N THR A 113 -10.36 -23.66 3.00
CA THR A 113 -10.65 -24.70 4.00
C THR A 113 -11.44 -24.17 5.20
N GLU A 114 -11.55 -22.85 5.34
CA GLU A 114 -12.21 -22.19 6.48
C GLU A 114 -13.56 -21.57 6.05
N SER A 115 -14.65 -22.22 6.38
CA SER A 115 -15.99 -21.83 5.93
C SER A 115 -16.49 -20.48 6.47
N SER A 116 -15.86 -19.97 7.53
CA SER A 116 -16.18 -18.65 8.09
C SER A 116 -15.67 -17.50 7.22
N VAL A 117 -14.67 -17.72 6.34
CA VAL A 117 -14.14 -16.70 5.43
C VAL A 117 -15.19 -16.33 4.37
N LYS A 118 -15.53 -15.04 4.29
CA LYS A 118 -16.52 -14.47 3.36
C LYS A 118 -15.92 -13.53 2.32
N SER A 119 -14.74 -12.96 2.60
CA SER A 119 -14.10 -12.01 1.70
C SER A 119 -12.57 -12.08 1.79
N VAL A 120 -11.89 -11.98 0.64
CA VAL A 120 -10.44 -11.84 0.55
C VAL A 120 -10.10 -10.63 -0.30
N VAL A 121 -9.35 -9.69 0.27
CA VAL A 121 -8.87 -8.47 -0.37
C VAL A 121 -7.36 -8.56 -0.57
N LEU A 122 -6.90 -8.52 -1.81
CA LEU A 122 -5.49 -8.52 -2.18
C LEU A 122 -4.95 -7.10 -2.31
N MET A 123 -3.83 -6.79 -1.66
CA MET A 123 -3.07 -5.57 -1.91
C MET A 123 -2.11 -5.77 -3.10
N SER A 124 -2.59 -5.46 -4.28
CA SER A 124 -1.80 -5.43 -5.50
C SER A 124 -1.07 -4.08 -5.67
N SER A 125 -0.97 -3.56 -6.86
CA SER A 125 -0.29 -2.29 -7.17
C SER A 125 -0.71 -1.78 -8.55
N ILE A 126 -0.58 -0.48 -8.77
CA ILE A 126 -0.62 0.14 -10.11
C ILE A 126 0.41 -0.52 -11.07
N ALA A 127 1.48 -1.07 -10.52
CA ALA A 127 2.51 -1.77 -11.29
C ALA A 127 1.99 -3.02 -12.03
N SER A 128 0.85 -3.58 -11.61
CA SER A 128 0.16 -4.66 -12.34
C SER A 128 -0.75 -4.15 -13.48
N ILE A 129 -0.96 -2.84 -13.57
CA ILE A 129 -1.86 -2.19 -14.54
C ILE A 129 -1.05 -1.46 -15.62
N THR A 130 -0.16 -0.54 -15.20
CA THR A 130 0.51 0.37 -16.13
C THR A 130 1.73 -0.26 -16.79
N ASN A 131 1.82 -0.09 -18.10
CA ASN A 131 2.96 -0.50 -18.91
C ASN A 131 3.56 0.70 -19.66
N GLY A 132 4.71 0.50 -20.29
CA GLY A 132 5.43 1.52 -21.06
C GLY A 132 4.99 1.63 -22.52
N SER A 133 4.34 0.60 -23.07
CA SER A 133 4.05 0.49 -24.50
C SER A 133 2.76 1.16 -24.92
N LYS A 134 1.85 1.42 -23.99
CA LYS A 134 0.59 2.12 -24.31
C LYS A 134 0.92 3.55 -24.77
N GLU A 135 0.73 3.81 -26.07
CA GLU A 135 1.05 5.10 -26.69
C GLU A 135 0.18 6.24 -26.14
N ALA A 136 0.74 7.44 -26.08
CA ALA A 136 -0.02 8.63 -25.70
C ALA A 136 -0.99 9.08 -26.83
N PRO A 137 -2.20 9.57 -26.49
CA PRO A 137 -2.74 9.70 -25.15
C PRO A 137 -3.16 8.35 -24.55
N ALA A 138 -2.69 8.02 -23.37
CA ALA A 138 -2.94 6.76 -22.68
C ALA A 138 -3.84 6.94 -21.46
N ARG A 139 -4.95 6.20 -21.41
CA ARG A 139 -5.81 6.09 -20.23
C ARG A 139 -5.71 4.67 -19.68
N PHE A 140 -5.28 4.55 -18.42
CA PHE A 140 -5.20 3.28 -17.72
C PHE A 140 -6.39 3.14 -16.77
N THR A 141 -6.97 1.96 -16.77
CA THR A 141 -8.11 1.56 -15.96
C THR A 141 -7.84 0.21 -15.31
N GLU A 142 -8.78 -0.29 -14.55
CA GLU A 142 -8.73 -1.62 -13.97
C GLU A 142 -8.78 -2.77 -14.99
N ALA A 143 -9.15 -2.49 -16.25
CA ALA A 143 -9.13 -3.48 -17.33
C ALA A 143 -7.72 -3.75 -17.87
N ASP A 144 -6.80 -2.81 -17.65
CA ASP A 144 -5.44 -2.91 -18.15
C ASP A 144 -4.58 -3.87 -17.29
N TRP A 145 -3.57 -4.48 -17.96
CA TRP A 145 -2.58 -5.34 -17.35
C TRP A 145 -1.17 -5.05 -17.86
N ASN A 146 -0.20 -5.15 -16.97
CA ASN A 146 1.22 -5.00 -17.29
C ASN A 146 1.89 -6.36 -17.57
N ASP A 147 1.32 -7.16 -18.46
CA ASP A 147 1.90 -8.48 -18.83
C ASP A 147 3.28 -8.34 -19.46
N GLU A 148 3.60 -7.17 -20.02
CA GLU A 148 4.93 -6.84 -20.55
C GLU A 148 6.03 -6.95 -19.51
N ALA A 149 5.75 -6.62 -18.25
CA ALA A 149 6.73 -6.76 -17.17
C ALA A 149 7.14 -8.22 -16.98
N LEU A 150 6.21 -9.18 -17.05
CA LEU A 150 6.51 -10.61 -16.98
C LEU A 150 7.34 -11.07 -18.19
N ALA A 151 6.97 -10.65 -19.39
CA ALA A 151 7.68 -11.00 -20.61
C ALA A 151 9.11 -10.42 -20.61
N ALA A 152 9.27 -9.18 -20.17
CA ALA A 152 10.58 -8.53 -20.11
C ALA A 152 11.50 -9.17 -19.06
N VAL A 153 10.98 -9.48 -17.86
CA VAL A 153 11.76 -10.17 -16.83
C VAL A 153 12.17 -11.56 -17.29
N LYS A 154 11.28 -12.31 -17.97
CA LYS A 154 11.61 -13.62 -18.54
C LYS A 154 12.75 -13.53 -19.57
N LYS A 155 12.79 -12.43 -20.35
CA LYS A 155 13.84 -12.21 -21.36
C LYS A 155 15.16 -11.77 -20.75
N LEU A 156 15.14 -10.88 -19.75
CA LEU A 156 16.33 -10.27 -19.16
C LEU A 156 16.95 -11.09 -18.01
N GLY A 157 16.15 -11.94 -17.35
CA GLY A 157 16.60 -12.71 -16.20
C GLY A 157 17.20 -11.81 -15.11
N LYS A 158 18.38 -12.14 -14.63
CA LYS A 158 19.10 -11.38 -13.58
C LYS A 158 19.57 -9.98 -13.99
N GLU A 159 19.53 -9.67 -15.28
CA GLU A 159 19.81 -8.32 -15.79
C GLU A 159 18.60 -7.37 -15.68
N SER A 160 17.48 -7.87 -15.19
CA SER A 160 16.26 -7.07 -15.02
C SER A 160 16.48 -5.96 -14.00
N PRO A 161 16.11 -4.70 -14.31
CA PRO A 161 16.07 -3.64 -13.32
C PRO A 161 15.14 -3.99 -12.15
N SER A 162 15.51 -3.62 -10.92
CA SER A 162 14.74 -3.95 -9.71
C SER A 162 13.27 -3.52 -9.78
N LEU A 163 12.99 -2.33 -10.35
CA LEU A 163 11.62 -1.84 -10.52
C LEU A 163 10.80 -2.70 -11.48
N LEU A 164 11.44 -3.27 -12.50
CA LEU A 164 10.81 -4.20 -13.44
C LEU A 164 10.51 -5.54 -12.76
N ILE A 165 11.44 -6.06 -11.93
CA ILE A 165 11.22 -7.27 -11.13
C ILE A 165 10.04 -7.07 -10.18
N TYR A 166 9.96 -5.91 -9.51
CA TYR A 166 8.84 -5.56 -8.67
C TYR A 166 7.52 -5.54 -9.45
N ALA A 167 7.48 -4.89 -10.62
CA ALA A 167 6.27 -4.85 -11.45
C ALA A 167 5.84 -6.26 -11.87
N ALA A 168 6.77 -7.09 -12.34
CA ALA A 168 6.49 -8.48 -12.70
C ALA A 168 5.96 -9.29 -11.50
N SER A 169 6.49 -9.09 -10.29
CA SER A 169 6.02 -9.77 -9.09
C SER A 169 4.57 -9.41 -8.75
N LYS A 170 4.18 -8.15 -8.94
CA LYS A 170 2.80 -7.69 -8.71
C LYS A 170 1.83 -8.24 -9.76
N VAL A 171 2.25 -8.29 -11.02
CA VAL A 171 1.45 -8.95 -12.08
C VAL A 171 1.29 -10.44 -11.76
N ALA A 172 2.36 -11.14 -11.42
CA ALA A 172 2.35 -12.57 -11.15
C ALA A 172 1.44 -12.93 -9.95
N SER A 173 1.57 -12.20 -8.84
CA SER A 173 0.73 -12.35 -7.66
C SER A 173 -0.76 -12.15 -7.98
N GLU A 174 -1.10 -11.05 -8.66
CA GLU A 174 -2.49 -10.73 -8.97
C GLU A 174 -3.09 -11.69 -10.02
N ARG A 175 -2.30 -12.13 -11.02
CA ARG A 175 -2.72 -13.16 -11.97
C ARG A 175 -2.98 -14.50 -11.26
N ALA A 176 -2.13 -14.89 -10.31
CA ALA A 176 -2.33 -16.10 -9.51
C ALA A 176 -3.60 -16.00 -8.64
N PHE A 177 -3.89 -14.84 -8.06
CA PHE A 177 -5.10 -14.55 -7.29
C PHE A 177 -6.37 -14.78 -8.13
N TRP A 178 -6.45 -14.20 -9.31
CA TRP A 178 -7.61 -14.35 -10.19
C TRP A 178 -7.71 -15.74 -10.79
N LYS A 179 -6.60 -16.37 -11.15
CA LYS A 179 -6.56 -17.77 -11.62
C LYS A 179 -7.11 -18.72 -10.56
N PHE A 180 -6.74 -18.54 -9.28
CA PHE A 180 -7.29 -19.33 -8.18
C PHE A 180 -8.82 -19.21 -8.11
N ARG A 181 -9.37 -18.01 -8.23
CA ARG A 181 -10.83 -17.78 -8.29
C ARG A 181 -11.47 -18.63 -9.39
N ASP A 182 -10.92 -18.54 -10.59
CA ASP A 182 -11.49 -19.16 -11.79
C ASP A 182 -11.43 -20.69 -11.74
N GLU A 183 -10.35 -21.24 -11.15
CA GLU A 183 -10.14 -22.69 -11.04
C GLU A 183 -10.84 -23.32 -9.84
N LYS A 184 -10.91 -22.63 -8.70
CA LYS A 184 -11.42 -23.18 -7.44
C LYS A 184 -12.86 -22.75 -7.13
N SER A 185 -13.35 -21.68 -7.73
CA SER A 185 -14.69 -21.12 -7.47
C SER A 185 -15.01 -21.03 -5.97
N PRO A 186 -14.17 -20.33 -5.17
CA PRO A 186 -14.33 -20.27 -3.72
C PRO A 186 -15.64 -19.63 -3.33
N SER A 187 -16.15 -19.97 -2.13
CA SER A 187 -17.40 -19.41 -1.59
C SER A 187 -17.26 -17.99 -1.05
N PHE A 188 -16.05 -17.47 -0.93
CA PHE A 188 -15.76 -16.10 -0.51
C PHE A 188 -15.57 -15.15 -1.71
N THR A 189 -15.85 -13.88 -1.49
CA THR A 189 -15.61 -12.83 -2.49
C THR A 189 -14.13 -12.49 -2.60
N MET A 190 -13.70 -12.05 -3.78
CA MET A 190 -12.32 -11.73 -4.06
C MET A 190 -12.21 -10.36 -4.72
N THR A 191 -11.36 -9.50 -4.16
CA THR A 191 -11.16 -8.10 -4.60
C THR A 191 -9.67 -7.77 -4.64
N ALA A 192 -9.20 -7.02 -5.63
CA ALA A 192 -7.83 -6.53 -5.69
C ALA A 192 -7.79 -4.99 -5.60
N LEU A 193 -6.90 -4.46 -4.77
CA LEU A 193 -6.63 -3.03 -4.67
C LEU A 193 -5.31 -2.71 -5.37
N ASN A 194 -5.33 -1.76 -6.30
CA ASN A 194 -4.20 -1.40 -7.14
C ASN A 194 -3.77 0.07 -6.86
N PRO A 195 -3.16 0.34 -5.68
CA PRO A 195 -2.74 1.68 -5.35
C PRO A 195 -1.53 2.12 -6.17
N VAL A 196 -1.45 3.41 -6.42
CA VAL A 196 -0.26 4.12 -6.87
C VAL A 196 0.72 4.32 -5.70
N PHE A 197 1.56 5.35 -5.77
CA PHE A 197 2.49 5.70 -4.69
C PHE A 197 1.71 6.12 -3.43
N VAL A 198 1.83 5.31 -2.37
CA VAL A 198 1.03 5.49 -1.16
C VAL A 198 1.68 6.49 -0.23
N MET A 199 0.96 7.53 0.18
CA MET A 199 1.39 8.50 1.20
C MET A 199 0.34 8.58 2.31
N GLY A 200 0.67 9.28 3.38
CA GLY A 200 -0.23 9.49 4.50
C GLY A 200 0.43 9.18 5.85
N PRO A 201 -0.27 9.47 6.95
CA PRO A 201 0.25 9.28 8.30
C PRO A 201 0.45 7.78 8.61
N GLN A 202 1.55 7.48 9.32
CA GLN A 202 1.88 6.13 9.76
C GLN A 202 1.70 5.99 11.28
N PRO A 203 0.74 5.19 11.75
CA PRO A 203 0.63 4.85 13.16
C PRO A 203 1.88 4.09 13.66
N GLY A 204 2.27 4.32 14.90
CA GLY A 204 3.35 3.57 15.56
C GLY A 204 4.77 3.88 15.10
N LEU A 205 4.98 4.94 14.29
CA LEU A 205 6.33 5.37 13.94
C LEU A 205 7.05 5.96 15.16
N GLU A 206 8.12 5.30 15.64
CA GLU A 206 8.81 5.67 16.89
C GLU A 206 10.20 6.27 16.70
N SER A 207 10.81 6.11 15.54
CA SER A 207 12.16 6.63 15.28
C SER A 207 12.39 7.04 13.83
N ILE A 208 13.30 7.98 13.63
CA ILE A 208 13.73 8.44 12.31
C ILE A 208 14.27 7.27 11.46
N SER A 209 14.98 6.33 12.06
CA SER A 209 15.55 5.18 11.36
C SER A 209 14.50 4.19 10.84
N LYS A 210 13.25 4.30 11.31
CA LYS A 210 12.12 3.51 10.84
C LYS A 210 11.26 4.22 9.79
N ILE A 211 11.57 5.49 9.50
CA ILE A 211 10.93 6.22 8.40
C ILE A 211 11.37 5.58 7.09
N GLY A 212 10.44 4.92 6.41
CA GLY A 212 10.71 4.20 5.18
C GLY A 212 9.70 4.52 4.07
N GLY A 213 9.93 3.93 2.90
CA GLY A 213 9.03 4.05 1.77
C GLY A 213 8.73 5.51 1.40
N THR A 214 7.47 5.78 1.21
CA THR A 214 6.98 7.09 0.76
C THR A 214 6.96 8.15 1.86
N THR A 215 6.87 7.74 3.13
CA THR A 215 6.98 8.65 4.27
C THR A 215 8.39 9.27 4.33
N ALA A 216 9.41 8.53 3.93
CA ALA A 216 10.79 9.03 3.82
C ALA A 216 10.92 10.19 2.82
N PHE A 217 10.15 10.18 1.77
CA PHE A 217 10.08 11.25 0.78
C PHE A 217 9.63 12.59 1.41
N ILE A 218 8.56 12.58 2.19
CA ILE A 218 8.08 13.77 2.92
C ILE A 218 9.09 14.18 3.99
N TRP A 219 9.66 13.22 4.72
CA TRP A 219 10.68 13.49 5.73
C TRP A 219 11.93 14.16 5.14
N GLN A 220 12.41 13.70 3.99
CA GLN A 220 13.57 14.27 3.32
C GLN A 220 13.36 15.76 3.04
N ILE A 221 12.21 16.13 2.49
CA ILE A 221 11.91 17.55 2.20
C ILE A 221 11.71 18.33 3.51
N LEU A 222 10.92 17.81 4.44
CA LEU A 222 10.61 18.48 5.71
C LEU A 222 11.85 18.72 6.57
N SER A 223 12.83 17.80 6.54
CA SER A 223 14.08 17.90 7.28
C SER A 223 15.12 18.84 6.62
N GLY A 224 14.81 19.42 5.45
CA GLY A 224 15.67 20.38 4.76
C GLY A 224 16.73 19.76 3.83
N GLN A 225 16.63 18.47 3.54
CA GLN A 225 17.48 17.82 2.55
C GLN A 225 17.08 18.26 1.13
N GLU A 226 17.89 17.88 0.14
CA GLU A 226 17.56 18.19 -1.26
C GLU A 226 16.22 17.54 -1.66
N ILE A 227 15.44 18.26 -2.48
CA ILE A 227 14.20 17.75 -3.02
C ILE A 227 14.53 16.49 -3.85
N PRO A 228 13.98 15.32 -3.51
CA PRO A 228 14.33 14.08 -4.18
C PRO A 228 13.90 14.08 -5.64
N LYS A 229 14.61 13.34 -6.48
CA LYS A 229 14.16 13.08 -7.86
C LYS A 229 12.98 12.13 -7.83
N PRO A 230 11.97 12.33 -8.70
CA PRO A 230 10.84 11.42 -8.77
C PRO A 230 11.29 10.04 -9.28
N LEU A 231 10.70 8.97 -8.72
CA LEU A 231 10.96 7.58 -9.16
C LEU A 231 10.40 7.31 -10.56
N THR A 232 9.35 8.02 -10.94
CA THR A 232 8.72 7.95 -12.26
C THR A 232 8.44 9.36 -12.77
N PRO A 233 8.34 9.58 -14.08
CA PRO A 233 8.05 10.90 -14.65
C PRO A 233 6.75 11.54 -14.11
N ASN A 234 5.74 10.71 -13.85
CA ASN A 234 4.41 11.14 -13.37
C ASN A 234 4.02 10.33 -12.14
N PRO A 235 4.54 10.66 -10.95
CA PRO A 235 4.26 9.92 -9.74
C PRO A 235 2.82 10.20 -9.26
N GLY A 236 1.91 9.26 -9.57
CA GLY A 236 0.58 9.28 -8.99
C GLY A 236 0.64 9.02 -7.49
N TYR A 237 -0.25 9.61 -6.72
CA TYR A 237 -0.36 9.38 -5.28
C TYR A 237 -1.76 8.92 -4.88
N VAL A 238 -1.84 8.23 -3.74
CA VAL A 238 -3.07 7.96 -3.00
C VAL A 238 -2.78 8.01 -1.50
N ASP A 239 -3.74 8.49 -0.73
CA ASP A 239 -3.63 8.48 0.74
C ASP A 239 -3.83 7.05 1.27
N VAL A 240 -3.01 6.66 2.25
CA VAL A 240 -3.11 5.34 2.89
C VAL A 240 -4.47 5.11 3.56
N ARG A 241 -5.12 6.19 4.01
CA ARG A 241 -6.48 6.14 4.59
C ARG A 241 -7.55 5.83 3.55
N ASP A 242 -7.35 6.24 2.29
CA ASP A 242 -8.24 5.86 1.19
C ASP A 242 -8.14 4.37 0.89
N ILE A 243 -6.92 3.82 0.90
CA ILE A 243 -6.70 2.38 0.75
C ILE A 243 -7.39 1.61 1.87
N ALA A 244 -7.20 2.05 3.12
CA ALA A 244 -7.81 1.43 4.29
C ALA A 244 -9.34 1.44 4.20
N ARG A 245 -9.92 2.56 3.79
CA ARG A 245 -11.36 2.72 3.60
C ARG A 245 -11.91 1.81 2.51
N VAL A 246 -11.23 1.71 1.35
CA VAL A 246 -11.65 0.81 0.27
C VAL A 246 -11.47 -0.66 0.67
N ALA A 247 -10.48 -1.01 1.49
CA ALA A 247 -10.34 -2.36 2.03
C ALA A 247 -11.52 -2.73 2.93
N VAL A 248 -11.94 -1.85 3.85
CA VAL A 248 -13.13 -2.03 4.69
C VAL A 248 -14.39 -2.12 3.81
N PHE A 249 -14.56 -1.18 2.87
CA PHE A 249 -15.69 -1.20 1.94
C PHE A 249 -15.81 -2.54 1.19
N SER A 250 -14.68 -3.11 0.75
CA SER A 250 -14.66 -4.37 0.00
C SER A 250 -15.16 -5.57 0.84
N VAL A 251 -14.99 -5.51 2.15
CA VAL A 251 -15.51 -6.53 3.08
C VAL A 251 -16.97 -6.29 3.41
N ASP A 252 -17.38 -5.03 3.63
CA ASP A 252 -18.73 -4.64 4.02
C ASP A 252 -19.75 -4.74 2.87
N HIS A 253 -19.26 -4.60 1.62
CA HIS A 253 -20.11 -4.59 0.41
C HIS A 253 -19.67 -5.65 -0.61
N PRO A 254 -19.77 -6.94 -0.26
CA PRO A 254 -19.33 -8.05 -1.11
C PRO A 254 -20.06 -8.09 -2.46
N ASP A 255 -21.30 -7.61 -2.52
CA ASP A 255 -22.11 -7.47 -3.74
C ASP A 255 -21.51 -6.48 -4.76
N LYS A 256 -20.78 -5.47 -4.29
CA LYS A 256 -20.16 -4.42 -5.12
C LYS A 256 -18.67 -4.64 -5.38
N ALA A 257 -18.02 -5.47 -4.55
CA ALA A 257 -16.58 -5.63 -4.58
C ALA A 257 -16.13 -6.97 -5.16
N ASN A 258 -17.01 -7.99 -5.22
CA ASN A 258 -16.63 -9.30 -5.70
C ASN A 258 -16.22 -9.30 -7.19
N GLY A 259 -15.04 -9.82 -7.46
CA GLY A 259 -14.49 -9.87 -8.81
C GLY A 259 -13.89 -8.54 -9.28
N GLU A 260 -13.85 -7.53 -8.43
CA GLU A 260 -13.43 -6.19 -8.79
C GLU A 260 -11.93 -5.94 -8.52
N ARG A 261 -11.34 -5.20 -9.43
CA ARG A 261 -10.06 -4.50 -9.23
C ARG A 261 -10.39 -3.03 -8.95
N PHE A 262 -9.72 -2.39 -8.03
CA PHE A 262 -9.87 -0.96 -7.77
C PHE A 262 -8.53 -0.25 -7.94
N LEU A 263 -8.41 0.56 -9.00
CA LEU A 263 -7.31 1.49 -9.17
C LEU A 263 -7.48 2.64 -8.18
N LEU A 264 -6.47 2.87 -7.34
CA LEU A 264 -6.51 3.87 -6.29
C LEU A 264 -5.47 4.95 -6.57
N ALA A 265 -5.91 6.07 -7.12
CA ALA A 265 -5.06 7.20 -7.51
C ALA A 265 -5.84 8.51 -7.38
N SER A 266 -5.36 9.41 -6.52
CA SER A 266 -5.98 10.72 -6.30
C SER A 266 -5.50 11.78 -7.29
N GLY A 267 -4.24 11.72 -7.68
CA GLY A 267 -3.63 12.70 -8.58
C GLY A 267 -2.11 12.56 -8.64
N LEU A 268 -1.41 13.60 -9.06
CA LEU A 268 0.05 13.68 -9.12
C LEU A 268 0.64 14.39 -7.90
N VAL A 269 1.77 13.90 -7.40
CA VAL A 269 2.55 14.57 -6.35
C VAL A 269 4.04 14.52 -6.67
N PRO A 270 4.49 15.29 -7.69
CA PRO A 270 5.93 15.41 -7.91
C PRO A 270 6.60 16.04 -6.68
N PRO A 271 7.90 15.78 -6.46
CA PRO A 271 8.63 16.26 -5.28
C PRO A 271 8.52 17.77 -5.05
N GLN A 272 8.51 18.55 -6.11
CA GLN A 272 8.34 20.01 -6.02
C GLN A 272 6.98 20.39 -5.43
N ALA A 273 5.90 19.71 -5.82
CA ALA A 273 4.57 19.99 -5.26
C ALA A 273 4.53 19.73 -3.74
N ALA A 274 5.20 18.66 -3.27
CA ALA A 274 5.32 18.40 -1.85
C ALA A 274 6.13 19.49 -1.12
N ALA A 275 7.22 19.98 -1.71
CA ALA A 275 8.00 21.06 -1.14
C ALA A 275 7.20 22.37 -1.05
N ASP A 276 6.43 22.71 -2.08
CA ASP A 276 5.60 23.92 -2.12
C ASP A 276 4.50 23.86 -1.03
N VAL A 277 3.84 22.70 -0.87
CA VAL A 277 2.84 22.49 0.20
C VAL A 277 3.50 22.62 1.58
N LEU A 278 4.64 21.96 1.81
CA LEU A 278 5.33 22.00 3.09
C LEU A 278 5.82 23.40 3.45
N ARG A 279 6.34 24.17 2.50
CA ARG A 279 6.74 25.57 2.72
C ARG A 279 5.55 26.49 3.07
N LYS A 280 4.36 26.20 2.52
CA LYS A 280 3.12 26.89 2.87
C LYS A 280 2.62 26.52 4.27
N VAL A 281 2.68 25.25 4.63
CA VAL A 281 2.18 24.72 5.91
C VAL A 281 3.12 25.05 7.07
N TYR A 282 4.44 25.13 6.81
CA TYR A 282 5.50 25.44 7.79
C TYR A 282 6.24 26.73 7.40
N PRO A 283 5.61 27.90 7.49
CA PRO A 283 6.24 29.17 7.12
C PRO A 283 7.51 29.47 7.94
N GLU A 284 7.56 29.01 9.20
CA GLU A 284 8.71 29.13 10.09
C GLU A 284 9.91 28.26 9.67
N ARG A 285 9.72 27.36 8.72
CA ARG A 285 10.78 26.48 8.19
C ARG A 285 11.16 26.79 6.74
N GLN A 286 10.74 27.93 6.21
CA GLN A 286 11.04 28.31 4.82
C GLN A 286 12.53 28.43 4.52
N ASP A 287 13.37 28.76 5.50
CA ASP A 287 14.83 28.80 5.37
C ASP A 287 15.47 27.41 5.38
N ILE A 288 14.77 26.40 5.88
CA ILE A 288 15.22 25.02 5.99
C ILE A 288 14.73 24.22 4.78
N ILE A 289 13.42 24.24 4.51
CA ILE A 289 12.82 23.51 3.40
C ILE A 289 13.24 24.16 2.08
N LYS A 290 13.95 23.41 1.24
CA LYS A 290 14.45 23.90 -0.05
C LYS A 290 13.30 24.37 -0.93
N ALA A 291 13.45 25.56 -1.53
CA ALA A 291 12.43 26.12 -2.42
C ALA A 291 12.34 25.36 -3.75
N GLY A 292 13.48 24.87 -4.25
CA GLY A 292 13.53 24.30 -5.60
C GLY A 292 13.06 25.31 -6.64
N THR A 293 12.15 24.87 -7.53
CA THR A 293 11.51 25.73 -8.53
C THR A 293 9.98 25.66 -8.31
N PRO A 294 9.40 26.54 -7.49
CA PRO A 294 7.98 26.52 -7.13
C PRO A 294 7.07 26.45 -8.35
N GLY A 295 6.04 25.60 -8.30
CA GLY A 295 5.07 25.41 -9.39
C GLY A 295 5.55 24.53 -10.54
N GLN A 296 6.82 24.11 -10.56
CA GLN A 296 7.37 23.33 -11.67
C GLN A 296 7.01 21.85 -11.58
N GLY A 297 6.60 21.27 -12.72
CA GLY A 297 6.46 19.81 -12.88
C GLY A 297 5.12 19.24 -12.39
N TYR A 298 4.11 20.07 -12.16
CA TYR A 298 2.76 19.62 -11.85
C TYR A 298 1.68 20.55 -12.39
N PHE A 299 0.50 20.00 -12.60
CA PHE A 299 -0.66 20.72 -13.12
C PHE A 299 -1.49 21.33 -11.98
N PRO A 300 -2.27 22.40 -12.25
CA PRO A 300 -3.20 22.95 -11.28
C PRO A 300 -4.14 21.88 -10.71
N GLY A 301 -4.32 21.87 -9.39
CA GLY A 301 -5.11 20.86 -8.68
C GLY A 301 -4.50 19.46 -8.71
N TYR A 302 -3.21 19.34 -9.02
CA TYR A 302 -2.46 18.07 -9.01
C TYR A 302 -3.05 16.99 -9.93
N LYS A 303 -3.66 17.41 -11.03
CA LYS A 303 -4.31 16.53 -11.99
C LYS A 303 -3.29 15.75 -12.80
N PHE A 304 -3.70 14.58 -13.29
CA PHE A 304 -2.92 13.85 -14.30
C PHE A 304 -2.89 14.62 -15.62
N PRO A 305 -1.76 14.58 -16.35
CA PRO A 305 -1.71 15.14 -17.71
C PRO A 305 -2.68 14.37 -18.64
N GLU A 306 -3.27 15.06 -19.60
CA GLU A 306 -4.23 14.44 -20.53
C GLU A 306 -3.60 13.30 -21.34
N GLU A 307 -2.30 13.39 -21.60
CA GLU A 307 -1.56 12.39 -22.36
C GLU A 307 -1.41 11.06 -21.61
N ARG A 308 -1.55 11.06 -20.25
CA ARG A 308 -1.36 9.85 -19.47
C ARG A 308 -2.20 9.87 -18.18
N VAL A 309 -3.41 9.38 -18.27
CA VAL A 309 -4.40 9.40 -17.19
C VAL A 309 -4.48 8.06 -16.47
N LEU A 310 -4.47 8.08 -15.15
CA LEU A 310 -4.86 6.94 -14.30
C LEU A 310 -6.30 7.16 -13.85
N ASP A 311 -7.23 6.39 -14.38
CA ASP A 311 -8.66 6.56 -14.14
C ASP A 311 -9.13 5.75 -12.94
N ALA A 312 -9.10 6.38 -11.78
CA ALA A 312 -9.59 5.82 -10.53
C ALA A 312 -11.06 6.15 -10.22
N SER A 313 -11.81 6.67 -11.19
CA SER A 313 -13.21 7.11 -11.02
C SER A 313 -14.15 5.99 -10.55
N LYS A 314 -13.83 4.73 -10.88
CA LYS A 314 -14.59 3.57 -10.43
C LYS A 314 -14.61 3.44 -8.92
N ALA A 315 -13.45 3.56 -8.25
CA ALA A 315 -13.36 3.47 -6.79
C ALA A 315 -14.20 4.57 -6.13
N VAL A 316 -14.11 5.82 -6.58
CA VAL A 316 -14.91 6.94 -6.11
C VAL A 316 -16.41 6.68 -6.31
N LYS A 317 -16.81 6.25 -7.52
CA LYS A 317 -18.21 6.00 -7.87
C LYS A 317 -18.83 4.89 -7.01
N VAL A 318 -18.09 3.81 -6.79
CA VAL A 318 -18.61 2.62 -6.10
C VAL A 318 -18.67 2.86 -4.58
N THR A 319 -17.67 3.53 -4.00
CA THR A 319 -17.63 3.85 -2.57
C THR A 319 -18.46 5.09 -2.21
N GLY A 320 -18.76 5.95 -3.17
CA GLY A 320 -19.43 7.24 -2.94
C GLY A 320 -18.58 8.26 -2.18
N GLN A 321 -17.25 8.08 -2.17
CA GLN A 321 -16.33 8.91 -1.39
C GLN A 321 -15.15 9.37 -2.23
N ASP A 322 -14.88 10.68 -2.22
CA ASP A 322 -13.69 11.26 -2.84
C ASP A 322 -12.41 10.88 -2.07
N PHE A 323 -11.29 10.87 -2.77
CA PHE A 323 -9.98 10.68 -2.17
C PHE A 323 -9.51 11.92 -1.42
N TYR A 324 -8.64 11.73 -0.42
CA TYR A 324 -7.94 12.82 0.25
C TYR A 324 -7.17 13.69 -0.75
N SER A 325 -7.20 15.01 -0.55
CA SER A 325 -6.44 15.94 -1.39
C SER A 325 -4.93 15.80 -1.13
N VAL A 326 -4.11 16.19 -2.12
CA VAL A 326 -2.65 16.17 -1.99
C VAL A 326 -2.18 17.03 -0.83
N GLU A 327 -2.74 18.23 -0.66
CA GLU A 327 -2.38 19.12 0.42
C GLU A 327 -2.66 18.52 1.78
N GLN A 328 -3.83 17.88 1.94
CA GLN A 328 -4.18 17.22 3.19
C GLN A 328 -3.27 16.02 3.46
N THR A 329 -3.02 15.18 2.45
CA THR A 329 -2.16 14.00 2.58
C THR A 329 -0.74 14.40 2.98
N ILE A 330 -0.14 15.40 2.31
CA ILE A 330 1.22 15.89 2.63
C ILE A 330 1.25 16.50 4.02
N THR A 331 0.26 17.35 4.35
CA THR A 331 0.17 18.03 5.64
C THR A 331 0.06 17.02 6.79
N ASP A 332 -0.84 16.06 6.69
CA ASP A 332 -1.07 15.08 7.75
C ASP A 332 0.12 14.10 7.88
N THR A 333 0.76 13.76 6.75
CA THR A 333 2.00 12.99 6.79
C THR A 333 3.08 13.76 7.54
N ALA A 334 3.30 15.04 7.20
CA ALA A 334 4.29 15.87 7.86
C ALA A 334 4.01 16.04 9.35
N LYS A 335 2.76 16.29 9.74
CA LYS A 335 2.34 16.35 11.16
C LYS A 335 2.68 15.08 11.93
N SER A 336 2.51 13.92 11.32
CA SER A 336 2.89 12.64 11.96
C SER A 336 4.40 12.51 12.23
N LEU A 337 5.21 13.32 11.56
CA LEU A 337 6.67 13.37 11.64
C LEU A 337 7.22 14.50 12.54
N GLU A 338 6.38 15.47 12.96
CA GLU A 338 6.80 16.66 13.71
C GLU A 338 7.59 16.32 14.99
N LYS A 339 7.19 15.25 15.68
CA LYS A 339 7.89 14.79 16.90
C LYS A 339 9.37 14.50 16.66
N PHE A 340 9.78 14.21 15.43
CA PHE A 340 11.18 13.95 15.09
C PHE A 340 11.95 15.22 14.72
N LEU A 341 11.28 16.32 14.39
CA LEU A 341 11.93 17.59 14.08
C LEU A 341 12.67 18.15 15.29
N GLN A 342 12.12 17.97 16.49
CA GLN A 342 12.76 18.43 17.74
C GLN A 342 14.12 17.77 17.95
N SER A 343 14.28 16.51 17.54
CA SER A 343 15.55 15.79 17.67
C SER A 343 16.64 16.26 16.71
N LEU A 344 16.29 16.96 15.62
CA LEU A 344 17.25 17.56 14.70
C LEU A 344 17.91 18.83 15.29
N TYR A 345 17.16 19.61 16.08
CA TYR A 345 17.68 20.84 16.70
C TYR A 345 18.72 20.57 17.80
N ILE A 346 18.58 19.44 18.52
CA ILE A 346 19.50 19.08 19.59
C ILE A 346 20.89 18.67 19.05
N LYS A 347 20.95 18.11 17.83
CA LYS A 347 22.21 17.68 17.20
C LYS A 347 23.01 18.82 16.56
N THR A 348 22.41 19.96 16.28
CA THR A 348 23.07 21.13 15.68
C THR A 348 23.54 22.14 16.73
N SER A 349 23.25 21.93 18.00
CA SER A 349 23.63 22.80 19.14
C SER A 349 24.74 22.19 20.02
N LEU A 350 25.34 21.08 19.62
CA LEU A 350 26.54 20.46 20.21
C LEU A 350 27.68 20.41 19.21
#